data_f53c0d68caa73e5ee6d69030b30b4dfb
#
_entry.id   f53c0d68caa73e5ee6d69030b30b4dfb
#
_cell.length_a   1.000
_cell.length_b   1.000
_cell.length_c   1.000
_cell.angle_alpha   90.00
_cell.angle_beta   90.00
_cell.angle_gamma   90.00
#
_symmetry.space_group_name_H-M   'P 1'
#
loop_
_entity.id
_entity.type
_entity.pdbx_description
1 polymer ?
#
loop_
_entity_poly.entity_id
_entity_poly.type
_entity_poly.pdbx_seq_one_letter_code
_entity_poly.pdbx_strand_id
1 'polypeptide(L)'
;MVFPPIEPPATPWHLDDAQPDPGDDLVAAGADLEPGTLLAGYRLGLFPMGLGHRGTGAIGWWSPDPRGVLPAGALKVRRSLRKAIDRFDVRVDTAFDEVVAHCADPSREGRWITDDIAAAYRRLHDLGWAHSVEAWQDGVLVGGLYGVSI
;
A
#
# COMPACT_ATOMS: atom_id res chain seq x y z
N MET A 1 4.10 7.83 -20.90
CA MET A 1 4.73 9.10 -20.46
C MET A 1 4.44 9.20 -18.97
N VAL A 2 5.45 9.08 -18.13
CA VAL A 2 5.27 9.19 -16.66
C VAL A 2 5.21 10.68 -16.35
N PHE A 3 4.05 11.16 -15.97
CA PHE A 3 3.90 12.52 -15.44
C PHE A 3 4.40 12.54 -13.98
N PRO A 4 5.00 13.64 -13.50
CA PRO A 4 5.32 13.76 -12.10
C PRO A 4 4.02 13.68 -11.28
N PRO A 5 4.07 13.08 -10.07
CA PRO A 5 2.88 12.98 -9.23
C PRO A 5 2.35 14.37 -8.84
N ILE A 6 1.04 14.47 -8.70
CA ILE A 6 0.34 15.70 -8.30
C ILE A 6 0.29 15.74 -6.77
N GLU A 7 0.90 16.77 -6.17
CA GLU A 7 0.84 16.95 -4.72
C GLU A 7 -0.57 17.37 -4.30
N PRO A 8 -1.24 16.60 -3.42
CA PRO A 8 -2.55 16.98 -2.91
C PRO A 8 -2.46 18.11 -1.87
N PRO A 9 -3.57 18.74 -1.51
CA PRO A 9 -3.63 19.68 -0.39
C PRO A 9 -3.07 19.04 0.89
N ALA A 10 -2.37 19.85 1.69
CA ALA A 10 -1.83 19.40 2.97
C ALA A 10 -2.95 18.94 3.92
N THR A 11 -2.65 17.94 4.74
CA THR A 11 -3.58 17.47 5.78
C THR A 11 -3.70 18.48 6.93
N PRO A 12 -4.90 18.63 7.54
CA PRO A 12 -5.04 19.36 8.80
C PRO A 12 -4.66 18.53 10.04
N TRP A 13 -4.33 17.24 9.87
CA TRP A 13 -4.03 16.33 10.97
C TRP A 13 -2.53 16.34 11.30
N HIS A 14 -2.20 16.38 12.61
CA HIS A 14 -0.84 16.39 13.13
C HIS A 14 -0.40 14.97 13.51
N LEU A 15 -0.04 14.17 12.51
CA LEU A 15 0.42 12.78 12.72
C LEU A 15 1.87 12.73 13.26
N ASP A 16 2.64 13.78 13.10
CA ASP A 16 4.01 13.94 13.56
C ASP A 16 4.13 14.14 15.08
N ASP A 17 3.06 14.58 15.74
CA ASP A 17 3.01 14.71 17.22
C ASP A 17 2.77 13.37 17.93
N ALA A 18 2.36 12.34 17.19
CA ALA A 18 2.00 11.05 17.74
C ALA A 18 3.25 10.19 18.00
N GLN A 19 3.30 9.56 19.17
CA GLN A 19 4.35 8.61 19.54
C GLN A 19 3.70 7.28 19.95
N PRO A 20 4.22 6.14 19.48
CA PRO A 20 3.72 4.84 19.93
C PRO A 20 4.10 4.59 21.38
N ASP A 21 3.26 3.86 22.09
CA ASP A 21 3.65 3.28 23.39
C ASP A 21 4.76 2.24 23.18
N PRO A 22 5.68 2.07 24.13
CA PRO A 22 6.74 1.07 24.02
C PRO A 22 6.20 -0.35 23.77
N GLY A 23 6.58 -0.92 22.63
CA GLY A 23 6.15 -2.26 22.22
C GLY A 23 4.77 -2.31 21.53
N ASP A 24 4.18 -1.16 21.20
CA ASP A 24 2.99 -1.07 20.37
C ASP A 24 3.36 -0.56 18.97
N ASP A 25 2.77 -1.17 17.96
CA ASP A 25 2.91 -0.74 16.56
C ASP A 25 1.87 0.35 16.19
N LEU A 26 0.84 0.57 17.00
CA LEU A 26 -0.18 1.60 16.81
C LEU A 26 0.35 2.95 17.31
N VAL A 27 0.48 3.91 16.40
CA VAL A 27 1.04 5.25 16.69
C VAL A 27 -0.08 6.26 16.95
N ALA A 28 -1.15 6.22 16.18
CA ALA A 28 -2.27 7.15 16.31
C ALA A 28 -3.58 6.49 15.89
N ALA A 29 -4.71 7.07 16.31
CA ALA A 29 -6.04 6.64 15.90
C ALA A 29 -6.89 7.83 15.47
N GLY A 30 -7.71 7.64 14.44
CA GLY A 30 -8.53 8.69 13.83
C GLY A 30 -7.93 9.24 12.56
N ALA A 31 -8.16 10.52 12.28
CA ALA A 31 -7.88 11.18 11.01
C ALA A 31 -8.69 10.59 9.84
N ASP A 32 -8.47 11.13 8.64
CA ASP A 32 -9.15 10.73 7.42
C ASP A 32 -8.22 9.95 6.48
N LEU A 33 -8.78 9.50 5.35
CA LEU A 33 -8.05 8.82 4.28
C LEU A 33 -7.87 9.72 3.04
N GLU A 34 -7.87 11.05 3.23
CA GLU A 34 -7.60 11.96 2.13
C GLU A 34 -6.14 11.82 1.65
N PRO A 35 -5.87 12.06 0.36
CA PRO A 35 -4.52 11.85 -0.19
C PRO A 35 -3.41 12.59 0.56
N GLY A 36 -3.66 13.83 1.02
CA GLY A 36 -2.69 14.60 1.81
C GLY A 36 -2.38 13.96 3.16
N THR A 37 -3.39 13.38 3.82
CA THR A 37 -3.23 12.67 5.09
C THR A 37 -2.46 11.36 4.90
N LEU A 38 -2.79 10.60 3.86
CA LEU A 38 -2.06 9.39 3.52
C LEU A 38 -0.59 9.66 3.25
N LEU A 39 -0.27 10.66 2.42
CA LEU A 39 1.12 11.01 2.11
C LEU A 39 1.88 11.53 3.34
N ALA A 40 1.25 12.33 4.19
CA ALA A 40 1.85 12.75 5.45
C ALA A 40 2.20 11.55 6.34
N GLY A 41 1.27 10.60 6.50
CA GLY A 41 1.52 9.36 7.23
C GLY A 41 2.67 8.56 6.63
N TYR A 42 2.66 8.29 5.32
CA TYR A 42 3.73 7.54 4.66
C TYR A 42 5.10 8.20 4.78
N ARG A 43 5.18 9.53 4.70
CA ARG A 43 6.43 10.29 4.91
C ARG A 43 6.98 10.17 6.33
N LEU A 44 6.12 9.88 7.30
CA LEU A 44 6.48 9.57 8.70
C LEU A 44 6.71 8.06 8.93
N GLY A 45 6.57 7.24 7.90
CA GLY A 45 6.69 5.78 8.02
C GLY A 45 5.42 5.12 8.58
N LEU A 46 4.28 5.80 8.57
CA LEU A 46 3.00 5.27 9.02
C LEU A 46 2.18 4.74 7.85
N PHE A 47 1.34 3.73 8.10
CA PHE A 47 0.33 3.30 7.15
C PHE A 47 -1.02 3.13 7.84
N PRO A 48 -2.15 3.37 7.13
CA PRO A 48 -3.48 3.25 7.70
C PRO A 48 -3.98 1.81 7.69
N MET A 49 -4.63 1.40 8.78
CA MET A 49 -5.41 0.17 8.85
C MET A 49 -6.49 0.33 9.92
N GLY A 50 -7.71 -0.14 9.65
CA GLY A 50 -8.78 -0.04 10.62
C GLY A 50 -8.52 -0.84 11.91
N LEU A 51 -8.94 -0.29 13.04
CA LEU A 51 -8.73 -0.85 14.36
C LEU A 51 -9.62 -2.07 14.67
N GLY A 52 -10.71 -2.22 13.95
CA GLY A 52 -11.68 -3.29 14.17
C GLY A 52 -11.37 -4.56 13.39
N HIS A 53 -12.23 -5.56 13.59
CA HIS A 53 -12.12 -6.84 12.91
C HIS A 53 -12.09 -6.66 11.38
N ARG A 54 -11.12 -7.26 10.70
CA ARG A 54 -10.92 -7.17 9.24
C ARG A 54 -10.75 -5.72 8.73
N GLY A 55 -10.10 -4.85 9.50
CA GLY A 55 -9.83 -3.49 9.10
C GLY A 55 -11.01 -2.53 9.16
N THR A 56 -12.12 -2.91 9.81
CA THR A 56 -13.29 -2.04 10.01
C THR A 56 -13.09 -1.04 11.15
N GLY A 57 -14.00 -0.08 11.29
CA GLY A 57 -14.00 0.89 12.39
C GLY A 57 -13.08 2.07 12.15
N ALA A 58 -12.66 2.73 13.23
CA ALA A 58 -11.77 3.87 13.15
C ALA A 58 -10.43 3.50 12.53
N ILE A 59 -9.82 4.45 11.83
CA ILE A 59 -8.48 4.26 11.25
C ILE A 59 -7.42 4.34 12.34
N GLY A 60 -6.54 3.35 12.39
CA GLY A 60 -5.28 3.38 13.12
C GLY A 60 -4.13 3.68 12.16
N TRP A 61 -3.12 4.38 12.65
CA TRP A 61 -1.87 4.65 11.95
C TRP A 61 -0.76 3.82 12.59
N TRP A 62 -0.16 2.95 11.79
CA TRP A 62 0.69 1.87 12.28
C TRP A 62 2.13 2.04 11.81
N SER A 63 3.09 1.75 12.68
CA SER A 63 4.52 1.71 12.39
C SER A 63 5.18 0.50 13.07
N PRO A 64 5.20 -0.67 12.43
CA PRO A 64 5.81 -1.87 13.01
C PRO A 64 7.29 -1.67 13.36
N ASP A 65 7.69 -2.14 14.55
CA ASP A 65 9.08 -2.20 14.97
C ASP A 65 9.37 -3.60 15.56
N PRO A 66 10.21 -4.44 14.92
CA PRO A 66 11.05 -4.11 13.75
C PRO A 66 10.25 -4.14 12.42
N ARG A 67 10.60 -3.24 11.52
CA ARG A 67 10.05 -3.19 10.17
C ARG A 67 10.88 -4.01 9.19
N GLY A 68 10.21 -4.90 8.42
CA GLY A 68 10.83 -5.59 7.29
C GLY A 68 11.17 -4.60 6.16
N VAL A 69 12.41 -4.61 5.69
CA VAL A 69 12.87 -3.76 4.59
C VAL A 69 13.59 -4.59 3.53
N LEU A 70 13.46 -4.19 2.28
CA LEU A 70 14.23 -4.71 1.15
C LEU A 70 15.08 -3.55 0.57
N PRO A 71 16.33 -3.38 0.99
CA PRO A 71 17.19 -2.34 0.44
C PRO A 71 17.40 -2.51 -1.07
N ALA A 72 17.57 -1.40 -1.79
CA ALA A 72 17.88 -1.42 -3.21
C ALA A 72 19.15 -2.28 -3.45
N GLY A 73 19.07 -3.19 -4.41
CA GLY A 73 20.15 -4.13 -4.74
C GLY A 73 20.28 -5.35 -3.81
N ALA A 74 19.51 -5.46 -2.73
CA ALA A 74 19.55 -6.61 -1.83
C ALA A 74 18.68 -7.80 -2.29
N LEU A 75 17.91 -7.66 -3.36
CA LEU A 75 17.05 -8.71 -3.89
C LEU A 75 17.89 -9.91 -4.36
N LYS A 76 17.70 -11.06 -3.71
CA LYS A 76 18.32 -12.33 -4.10
C LYS A 76 17.41 -13.12 -5.03
N VAL A 77 17.68 -13.06 -6.33
CA VAL A 77 16.93 -13.84 -7.33
C VAL A 77 17.42 -15.29 -7.34
N ARG A 78 16.62 -16.20 -6.79
CA ARG A 78 16.92 -17.63 -6.77
C ARG A 78 16.83 -18.23 -8.19
N ARG A 79 17.53 -19.37 -8.41
CA ARG A 79 17.57 -20.07 -9.71
C ARG A 79 16.16 -20.46 -10.20
N SER A 80 15.26 -20.86 -9.30
CA SER A 80 13.87 -21.19 -9.64
C SER A 80 13.10 -19.99 -10.18
N LEU A 81 13.26 -18.83 -9.55
CA LEU A 81 12.63 -17.57 -10.03
C LEU A 81 13.16 -17.18 -11.41
N ARG A 82 14.49 -17.25 -11.62
CA ARG A 82 15.08 -16.95 -12.94
C ARG A 82 14.53 -17.84 -14.07
N LYS A 83 14.22 -19.11 -13.77
CA LYS A 83 13.63 -20.05 -14.75
C LYS A 83 12.14 -19.82 -14.99
N ALA A 84 11.47 -19.17 -14.04
CA ALA A 84 10.03 -18.94 -14.09
C ALA A 84 9.67 -17.56 -14.66
N ILE A 85 10.56 -16.56 -14.54
CA ILE A 85 10.26 -15.17 -14.85
C ILE A 85 9.83 -14.97 -16.31
N ASP A 86 10.41 -15.71 -17.25
CA ASP A 86 10.11 -15.63 -18.68
C ASP A 86 8.69 -16.13 -19.03
N ARG A 87 7.97 -16.71 -18.07
CA ARG A 87 6.58 -17.16 -18.26
C ARG A 87 5.56 -16.08 -18.02
N PHE A 88 5.99 -14.93 -17.50
CA PHE A 88 5.12 -13.84 -17.08
C PHE A 88 5.47 -12.56 -17.81
N ASP A 89 4.45 -11.87 -18.27
CA ASP A 89 4.52 -10.47 -18.64
C ASP A 89 4.43 -9.62 -17.38
N VAL A 90 5.44 -8.80 -17.10
CA VAL A 90 5.39 -7.85 -15.99
C VAL A 90 4.93 -6.50 -16.51
N ARG A 91 3.87 -5.96 -15.91
CA ARG A 91 3.31 -4.65 -16.26
C ARG A 91 3.24 -3.77 -15.03
N VAL A 92 3.13 -2.47 -15.26
CA VAL A 92 3.01 -1.46 -14.21
C VAL A 92 1.81 -0.59 -14.51
N ASP A 93 0.95 -0.39 -13.52
CA ASP A 93 -0.22 0.50 -13.58
C ASP A 93 -1.22 0.17 -14.69
N THR A 94 -1.30 -1.09 -15.11
CA THR A 94 -2.25 -1.53 -16.15
C THR A 94 -3.54 -2.10 -15.57
N ALA A 95 -3.54 -2.52 -14.30
CA ALA A 95 -4.68 -3.14 -13.64
C ALA A 95 -4.70 -2.83 -12.12
N PHE A 96 -4.45 -1.58 -11.74
CA PHE A 96 -4.35 -1.17 -10.34
C PHE A 96 -5.56 -1.60 -9.50
N ASP A 97 -6.78 -1.31 -9.98
CA ASP A 97 -8.01 -1.65 -9.27
C ASP A 97 -8.18 -3.17 -9.09
N GLU A 98 -7.82 -3.95 -10.11
CA GLU A 98 -7.90 -5.41 -10.05
C GLU A 98 -6.90 -5.98 -9.03
N VAL A 99 -5.67 -5.43 -8.99
CA VAL A 99 -4.67 -5.80 -7.97
C VAL A 99 -5.17 -5.48 -6.57
N VAL A 100 -5.71 -4.27 -6.33
CA VAL A 100 -6.26 -3.89 -5.04
C VAL A 100 -7.44 -4.77 -4.64
N ALA A 101 -8.34 -5.09 -5.58
CA ALA A 101 -9.47 -5.98 -5.33
C ALA A 101 -9.02 -7.39 -4.92
N HIS A 102 -8.01 -7.96 -5.58
CA HIS A 102 -7.43 -9.23 -5.19
C HIS A 102 -6.72 -9.18 -3.83
N CYS A 103 -6.09 -8.06 -3.48
CA CYS A 103 -5.53 -7.86 -2.14
C CYS A 103 -6.62 -7.76 -1.06
N ALA A 104 -7.77 -7.22 -1.40
CA ALA A 104 -8.95 -7.06 -0.52
C ALA A 104 -9.85 -8.31 -0.45
N ASP A 105 -9.53 -9.40 -1.16
CA ASP A 105 -10.36 -10.60 -1.26
C ASP A 105 -10.81 -11.07 0.13
N PRO A 106 -12.13 -11.20 0.36
CA PRO A 106 -12.69 -11.61 1.64
C PRO A 106 -12.27 -13.00 2.11
N SER A 107 -11.82 -13.87 1.20
CA SER A 107 -11.34 -15.21 1.54
C SER A 107 -9.93 -15.21 2.14
N ARG A 108 -9.16 -14.11 2.01
CA ARG A 108 -7.79 -14.02 2.54
C ARG A 108 -7.80 -13.86 4.05
N GLU A 109 -7.00 -14.70 4.72
CA GLU A 109 -6.72 -14.53 6.14
C GLU A 109 -5.96 -13.21 6.38
N GLY A 110 -6.32 -12.49 7.45
CA GLY A 110 -5.68 -11.21 7.81
C GLY A 110 -6.02 -10.03 6.88
N ARG A 111 -7.07 -10.15 6.06
CA ARG A 111 -7.50 -9.02 5.23
C ARG A 111 -7.84 -7.79 6.10
N TRP A 112 -7.42 -6.63 5.66
CA TRP A 112 -7.68 -5.36 6.32
C TRP A 112 -8.10 -4.24 5.35
N ILE A 113 -8.04 -4.50 4.05
CA ILE A 113 -8.41 -3.53 3.02
C ILE A 113 -9.93 -3.51 2.93
N THR A 114 -10.51 -2.39 3.34
CA THR A 114 -11.94 -2.06 3.19
C THR A 114 -12.18 -1.31 1.90
N ASP A 115 -13.46 -1.12 1.52
CA ASP A 115 -13.81 -0.34 0.34
C ASP A 115 -13.32 1.11 0.44
N ASP A 116 -13.36 1.71 1.63
CA ASP A 116 -12.86 3.08 1.88
C ASP A 116 -11.34 3.15 1.69
N ILE A 117 -10.60 2.16 2.18
CA ILE A 117 -9.15 2.06 1.98
C ILE A 117 -8.83 1.85 0.50
N ALA A 118 -9.53 0.95 -0.18
CA ALA A 118 -9.33 0.72 -1.62
C ALA A 118 -9.59 2.01 -2.43
N ALA A 119 -10.68 2.72 -2.15
CA ALA A 119 -10.99 4.00 -2.78
C ALA A 119 -9.94 5.08 -2.50
N ALA A 120 -9.38 5.12 -1.28
CA ALA A 120 -8.34 6.07 -0.90
C ALA A 120 -7.04 5.81 -1.68
N TYR A 121 -6.61 4.55 -1.81
CA TYR A 121 -5.44 4.20 -2.63
C TYR A 121 -5.66 4.41 -4.12
N ARG A 122 -6.90 4.24 -4.61
CA ARG A 122 -7.25 4.61 -5.97
C ARG A 122 -7.03 6.11 -6.22
N ARG A 123 -7.44 6.98 -5.30
CA ARG A 123 -7.18 8.42 -5.41
C ARG A 123 -5.67 8.74 -5.42
N LEU A 124 -4.86 8.05 -4.60
CA LEU A 124 -3.41 8.18 -4.65
C LEU A 124 -2.83 7.72 -5.99
N HIS A 125 -3.38 6.65 -6.57
CA HIS A 125 -2.98 6.18 -7.89
C HIS A 125 -3.30 7.21 -8.98
N ASP A 126 -4.49 7.79 -8.97
CA ASP A 126 -4.90 8.83 -9.92
C ASP A 126 -4.01 10.09 -9.83
N LEU A 127 -3.44 10.38 -8.65
CA LEU A 127 -2.47 11.44 -8.42
C LEU A 127 -1.02 11.03 -8.73
N GLY A 128 -0.74 9.77 -9.06
CA GLY A 128 0.57 9.26 -9.39
C GLY A 128 1.46 8.93 -8.19
N TRP A 129 0.89 8.74 -7.00
CA TRP A 129 1.61 8.38 -5.79
C TRP A 129 1.51 6.88 -5.42
N ALA A 130 0.48 6.19 -5.89
CA ALA A 130 0.35 4.74 -5.70
C ALA A 130 0.44 4.02 -7.04
N HIS A 131 1.14 2.89 -7.04
CA HIS A 131 1.43 2.11 -8.24
C HIS A 131 1.17 0.63 -8.01
N SER A 132 0.84 -0.08 -9.09
CA SER A 132 0.80 -1.53 -9.09
C SER A 132 1.90 -2.11 -9.98
N VAL A 133 2.33 -3.31 -9.62
CA VAL A 133 3.16 -4.16 -10.48
C VAL A 133 2.44 -5.50 -10.62
N GLU A 134 2.18 -5.87 -11.86
CA GLU A 134 1.36 -7.02 -12.21
C GLU A 134 2.18 -8.12 -12.88
N ALA A 135 1.85 -9.37 -12.58
CA ALA A 135 2.32 -10.52 -13.31
C ALA A 135 1.16 -11.10 -14.13
N TRP A 136 1.33 -11.15 -15.44
CA TRP A 136 0.34 -11.66 -16.39
C TRP A 136 0.83 -12.93 -17.03
N GLN A 137 -0.05 -13.91 -17.21
CA GLN A 137 0.21 -15.13 -17.96
C GLN A 137 -0.95 -15.41 -18.91
N ASP A 138 -0.67 -15.59 -20.19
CA ASP A 138 -1.67 -15.86 -21.24
C ASP A 138 -2.84 -14.82 -21.25
N GLY A 139 -2.51 -13.55 -20.94
CA GLY A 139 -3.47 -12.47 -20.87
C GLY A 139 -4.32 -12.41 -19.60
N VAL A 140 -4.03 -13.25 -18.60
CA VAL A 140 -4.71 -13.30 -17.31
C VAL A 140 -3.79 -12.70 -16.24
N LEU A 141 -4.34 -11.86 -15.37
CA LEU A 141 -3.65 -11.36 -14.17
C LEU A 141 -3.52 -12.51 -13.17
N VAL A 142 -2.30 -12.99 -12.93
CA VAL A 142 -2.01 -14.13 -12.04
C VAL A 142 -1.31 -13.73 -10.75
N GLY A 143 -0.89 -12.49 -10.62
CA GLY A 143 -0.30 -11.96 -9.40
C GLY A 143 -0.04 -10.48 -9.51
N GLY A 144 0.06 -9.83 -8.35
CA GLY A 144 0.33 -8.39 -8.32
C GLY A 144 0.64 -7.92 -6.89
N LEU A 145 1.20 -6.74 -6.84
CA LEU A 145 1.36 -5.96 -5.62
C LEU A 145 1.04 -4.50 -5.92
N TYR A 146 0.65 -3.76 -4.91
CA TYR A 146 0.58 -2.31 -5.00
C TYR A 146 1.32 -1.67 -3.83
N GLY A 147 1.69 -0.41 -4.00
CA GLY A 147 2.41 0.35 -2.97
C GLY A 147 2.40 1.84 -3.27
N VAL A 148 2.91 2.60 -2.31
CA VAL A 148 3.05 4.06 -2.40
C VAL A 148 4.52 4.40 -2.65
N SER A 149 4.78 5.28 -3.60
CA SER A 149 6.10 5.83 -3.92
C SER A 149 6.23 7.22 -3.26
N ILE A 150 7.20 7.40 -2.34
CA ILE A 150 7.45 8.65 -1.61
C ILE A 150 8.83 9.20 -2.00
#